data_98162f1eb9abff96844b4ff2d8a3aada
#
_entry.id   98162f1eb9abff96844b4ff2d8a3aada
#
_cell.length_a   1.000
_cell.length_b   1.000
_cell.length_c   1.000
_cell.angle_alpha   90.00
_cell.angle_beta   90.00
_cell.angle_gamma   90.00
#
_symmetry.space_group_name_H-M   'P 1'
#
loop_
_entity.id
_entity.type
_entity.pdbx_description
1 polymer ?
#
loop_
_entity_poly.entity_id
_entity_poly.type
_entity_poly.pdbx_seq_one_letter_code
_entity_poly.pdbx_strand_id
1 'polypeptide(L)'
;VLYSSSPQILSGPLLILLASIQVSNEPWIPRLVFHEISGRESSFRDGIRDRDRKCVISGTSIPEIHIQANNWTTFEAAHIFPPEHGRLWIEHNYGQWITDMDDATESSKINSIQNGFLLREGVQQMFDGYLISVNPDDGYKVVVFDTDIDGYDGRILDPVCRNPADPHCVSDESLRWHFRQSVLANVRGAGEPIFEHDHPSGTDMMDKILASLYTQERFESELPSRL
;
A
#
# COMPACT_ATOMS: atom_id res chain seq x y z
N VAL A 1 8.58 -57.48 22.78
CA VAL A 1 8.15 -56.83 21.53
C VAL A 1 8.16 -55.35 21.80
N LEU A 2 9.22 -54.67 21.33
CA LEU A 2 9.43 -53.22 21.47
C LEU A 2 8.75 -52.53 20.30
N TYR A 3 7.78 -51.70 20.56
CA TYR A 3 7.28 -50.73 19.59
C TYR A 3 8.10 -49.44 19.69
N SER A 4 8.88 -49.18 18.67
CA SER A 4 9.54 -47.94 18.40
C SER A 4 8.56 -47.06 17.64
N SER A 5 8.06 -45.99 18.26
CA SER A 5 7.31 -44.89 17.59
C SER A 5 8.25 -43.73 17.35
N SER A 6 8.59 -43.52 16.08
CA SER A 6 9.27 -42.33 15.61
C SER A 6 8.33 -41.12 15.70
N PRO A 7 8.81 -39.93 16.09
CA PRO A 7 7.97 -38.72 16.06
C PRO A 7 7.72 -38.29 14.62
N GLN A 8 6.45 -38.21 14.24
CA GLN A 8 6.05 -37.58 12.99
C GLN A 8 6.25 -36.07 13.13
N ILE A 9 7.11 -35.52 12.29
CA ILE A 9 7.27 -34.07 12.11
C ILE A 9 6.05 -33.60 11.33
N LEU A 10 5.21 -32.85 12.01
CA LEU A 10 4.10 -32.11 11.36
C LEU A 10 4.70 -30.96 10.54
N SER A 11 4.91 -31.20 9.25
CA SER A 11 5.17 -30.17 8.27
C SER A 11 3.83 -29.57 7.83
N GLY A 12 3.42 -28.50 8.51
CA GLY A 12 2.19 -27.77 8.15
C GLY A 12 2.51 -26.46 7.43
N PRO A 13 1.55 -25.87 6.70
CA PRO A 13 1.72 -24.64 5.92
C PRO A 13 2.11 -23.40 6.76
N LEU A 14 1.92 -23.46 8.09
CA LEU A 14 2.26 -22.38 9.01
C LEU A 14 3.78 -22.12 9.12
N LEU A 15 4.63 -23.15 8.92
CA LEU A 15 6.08 -22.99 9.00
C LEU A 15 6.66 -22.26 7.77
N ILE A 16 6.00 -22.38 6.61
CA ILE A 16 6.42 -21.73 5.37
C ILE A 16 6.12 -20.25 5.43
N LEU A 17 5.01 -19.86 6.07
CA LEU A 17 4.62 -18.44 6.22
C LEU A 17 5.62 -17.67 7.11
N LEU A 18 6.12 -18.30 8.16
CA LEU A 18 7.10 -17.67 9.07
C LEU A 18 8.50 -17.53 8.45
N ALA A 19 8.85 -18.38 7.48
CA ALA A 19 10.16 -18.30 6.82
C ALA A 19 10.27 -17.18 5.76
N SER A 20 9.13 -16.64 5.30
CA SER A 20 9.09 -15.59 4.28
C SER A 20 8.94 -14.18 4.85
N ILE A 21 8.66 -14.03 6.15
CA ILE A 21 8.59 -12.71 6.78
C ILE A 21 10.02 -12.27 7.11
N GLN A 22 10.66 -11.61 6.17
CA GLN A 22 11.87 -10.83 6.48
C GLN A 22 11.42 -9.53 7.15
N VAL A 23 11.69 -9.40 8.43
CA VAL A 23 11.51 -8.14 9.15
C VAL A 23 12.53 -7.17 8.57
N SER A 24 12.09 -6.28 7.69
CA SER A 24 12.92 -5.15 7.27
C SER A 24 12.90 -4.09 8.38
N ASN A 25 14.02 -3.38 8.55
CA ASN A 25 14.09 -2.20 9.43
C ASN A 25 13.42 -0.96 8.79
N GLU A 26 12.62 -1.16 7.75
CA GLU A 26 11.90 -0.12 7.06
C GLU A 26 10.82 0.46 7.99
N PRO A 27 10.80 1.77 8.23
CA PRO A 27 9.81 2.38 9.11
C PRO A 27 8.42 2.29 8.47
N TRP A 28 7.39 2.15 9.31
CA TRP A 28 6.02 2.36 8.88
C TRP A 28 5.81 3.83 8.50
N ILE A 29 5.13 4.06 7.39
CA ILE A 29 4.91 5.38 6.83
C ILE A 29 3.41 5.67 6.83
N PRO A 30 2.92 6.64 7.65
CA PRO A 30 1.52 7.04 7.62
C PRO A 30 1.18 7.70 6.28
N ARG A 31 -0.03 7.48 5.78
CA ARG A 31 -0.56 8.24 4.64
C ARG A 31 -1.20 9.53 5.14
N LEU A 32 -0.79 10.64 4.54
CA LEU A 32 -1.39 11.95 4.77
C LEU A 32 -2.41 12.22 3.65
N VAL A 33 -3.63 12.56 4.03
CA VAL A 33 -4.70 12.86 3.05
C VAL A 33 -4.62 14.34 2.69
N PHE A 34 -3.83 14.67 1.66
CA PHE A 34 -3.79 16.02 1.08
C PHE A 34 -4.16 15.96 -0.40
N HIS A 35 -5.08 16.81 -0.81
CA HIS A 35 -5.50 16.95 -2.20
C HIS A 35 -5.03 18.30 -2.77
N GLU A 36 -3.87 18.32 -3.45
CA GLU A 36 -3.55 19.37 -4.40
C GLU A 36 -3.36 18.76 -5.79
N ILE A 37 -4.27 19.10 -6.71
CA ILE A 37 -4.28 18.53 -8.08
C ILE A 37 -3.25 19.28 -8.93
N SER A 38 -2.15 18.64 -9.30
CA SER A 38 -1.20 19.11 -10.31
C SER A 38 -1.59 18.60 -11.71
N GLY A 39 -1.13 19.26 -12.77
CA GLY A 39 -1.37 18.79 -14.15
C GLY A 39 -0.81 17.39 -14.45
N ARG A 40 0.17 16.92 -13.68
CA ARG A 40 0.78 15.58 -13.77
C ARG A 40 -0.13 14.50 -13.19
N GLU A 41 -0.88 14.83 -12.14
CA GLU A 41 -1.92 13.96 -11.59
C GLU A 41 -3.04 13.71 -12.60
N SER A 42 -3.29 14.63 -13.55
CA SER A 42 -4.30 14.41 -14.59
C SER A 42 -3.91 13.26 -15.52
N SER A 43 -2.65 13.19 -15.99
CA SER A 43 -2.17 12.10 -16.87
C SER A 43 -2.19 10.75 -16.15
N PHE A 44 -1.75 10.70 -14.90
CA PHE A 44 -1.84 9.52 -14.04
C PHE A 44 -3.28 9.03 -13.90
N ARG A 45 -4.17 9.93 -13.50
CA ARG A 45 -5.59 9.63 -13.30
C ARG A 45 -6.26 9.15 -14.57
N ASP A 46 -6.06 9.86 -15.68
CA ASP A 46 -6.72 9.55 -16.93
C ASP A 46 -6.20 8.22 -17.51
N GLY A 47 -4.90 7.93 -17.42
CA GLY A 47 -4.33 6.67 -17.84
C GLY A 47 -4.83 5.47 -17.00
N ILE A 48 -4.98 5.62 -15.70
CA ILE A 48 -5.57 4.58 -14.83
C ILE A 48 -7.04 4.35 -15.19
N ARG A 49 -7.81 5.41 -15.43
CA ARG A 49 -9.22 5.30 -15.82
C ARG A 49 -9.39 4.57 -17.15
N ASP A 50 -8.54 4.87 -18.11
CA ASP A 50 -8.56 4.21 -19.44
C ASP A 50 -8.17 2.73 -19.35
N ARG A 51 -7.18 2.38 -18.52
CA ARG A 51 -6.74 1.01 -18.32
C ARG A 51 -7.79 0.17 -17.59
N ASP A 52 -8.30 0.64 -16.46
CA ASP A 52 -9.03 -0.20 -15.50
C ASP A 52 -10.55 -0.21 -15.74
N ARG A 53 -11.19 0.95 -15.93
CA ARG A 53 -12.64 1.13 -16.16
C ARG A 53 -13.55 0.51 -15.09
N LYS A 54 -12.99 0.03 -13.99
CA LYS A 54 -13.67 -0.59 -12.84
C LYS A 54 -12.80 -0.48 -11.59
N CYS A 55 -13.41 -0.68 -10.43
CA CYS A 55 -12.64 -0.93 -9.22
C CYS A 55 -11.97 -2.30 -9.31
N VAL A 56 -10.64 -2.35 -9.31
CA VAL A 56 -9.87 -3.60 -9.52
C VAL A 56 -9.89 -4.56 -8.32
N ILE A 57 -10.31 -4.09 -7.13
CA ILE A 57 -10.47 -4.92 -5.93
C ILE A 57 -11.91 -5.42 -5.81
N SER A 58 -12.90 -4.52 -5.86
CA SER A 58 -14.30 -4.92 -5.72
C SER A 58 -14.91 -5.54 -6.98
N GLY A 59 -14.32 -5.29 -8.15
CA GLY A 59 -14.85 -5.70 -9.46
C GLY A 59 -16.02 -4.83 -9.94
N THR A 60 -16.41 -3.80 -9.20
CA THR A 60 -17.52 -2.91 -9.58
C THR A 60 -17.15 -2.13 -10.84
N SER A 61 -17.88 -2.35 -11.93
CA SER A 61 -17.68 -1.67 -13.21
C SER A 61 -18.37 -0.31 -13.25
N ILE A 62 -17.79 0.60 -14.02
CA ILE A 62 -18.39 1.91 -14.30
C ILE A 62 -19.30 1.77 -15.53
N PRO A 63 -20.55 2.23 -15.48
CA PRO A 63 -21.43 2.22 -16.63
C PRO A 63 -20.83 3.03 -17.81
N GLU A 64 -20.94 2.49 -19.02
CA GLU A 64 -20.37 3.13 -20.21
C GLU A 64 -20.87 4.57 -20.43
N ILE A 65 -22.12 4.84 -20.09
CA ILE A 65 -22.69 6.20 -20.17
C ILE A 65 -21.95 7.19 -19.24
N HIS A 66 -21.45 6.73 -18.08
CA HIS A 66 -20.69 7.57 -17.16
C HIS A 66 -19.28 7.80 -17.70
N ILE A 67 -18.65 6.77 -18.30
CA ILE A 67 -17.33 6.91 -18.94
C ILE A 67 -17.41 7.96 -20.07
N GLN A 68 -18.40 7.85 -20.95
CA GLN A 68 -18.62 8.79 -22.05
C GLN A 68 -18.90 10.22 -21.58
N ALA A 69 -19.57 10.36 -20.44
CA ALA A 69 -19.84 11.66 -19.80
C ALA A 69 -18.66 12.16 -18.94
N ASN A 70 -17.53 11.44 -18.91
CA ASN A 70 -16.40 11.68 -18.01
C ASN A 70 -16.83 11.81 -16.51
N ASN A 71 -17.85 11.05 -16.11
CA ASN A 71 -18.37 11.04 -14.76
C ASN A 71 -17.79 9.87 -13.97
N TRP A 72 -16.79 10.14 -13.16
CA TRP A 72 -16.06 9.18 -12.33
C TRP A 72 -16.44 9.29 -10.85
N THR A 73 -17.61 9.84 -10.54
CA THR A 73 -18.10 9.98 -9.17
C THR A 73 -18.02 8.62 -8.45
N THR A 74 -17.47 8.61 -7.26
CA THR A 74 -17.21 7.43 -6.42
C THR A 74 -16.08 6.49 -6.89
N PHE A 75 -15.32 6.86 -7.93
CA PHE A 75 -14.14 6.10 -8.38
C PHE A 75 -12.93 7.00 -8.42
N GLU A 76 -11.87 6.58 -7.76
CA GLU A 76 -10.63 7.35 -7.63
C GLU A 76 -9.43 6.56 -8.16
N ALA A 77 -8.53 7.27 -8.83
CA ALA A 77 -7.22 6.75 -9.21
C ALA A 77 -6.30 6.82 -7.99
N ALA A 78 -6.13 5.70 -7.32
CA ALA A 78 -5.35 5.60 -6.10
C ALA A 78 -3.88 5.29 -6.40
N HIS A 79 -2.95 6.04 -5.80
CA HIS A 79 -1.54 5.68 -5.80
C HIS A 79 -1.28 4.49 -4.88
N ILE A 80 -0.42 3.56 -5.31
CA ILE A 80 0.04 2.45 -4.48
C ILE A 80 1.10 2.95 -3.50
N PHE A 81 2.17 3.56 -3.99
CA PHE A 81 3.09 4.34 -3.16
C PHE A 81 2.62 5.80 -3.14
N PRO A 82 2.42 6.38 -1.94
CA PRO A 82 1.81 7.70 -1.81
C PRO A 82 2.76 8.83 -2.27
N PRO A 83 2.28 9.76 -3.12
CA PRO A 83 3.11 10.83 -3.69
C PRO A 83 3.59 11.84 -2.67
N GLU A 84 2.89 12.02 -1.54
CA GLU A 84 3.30 12.88 -0.42
C GLU A 84 4.65 12.47 0.18
N HIS A 85 5.04 11.20 0.04
CA HIS A 85 6.33 10.68 0.45
C HIS A 85 7.36 10.60 -0.70
N GLY A 86 7.22 11.48 -1.69
CA GLY A 86 8.11 11.55 -2.86
C GLY A 86 9.60 11.68 -2.51
N ARG A 87 9.94 12.27 -1.35
CA ARG A 87 11.30 12.32 -0.85
C ARG A 87 11.87 10.91 -0.57
N LEU A 88 11.13 10.07 0.14
CA LEU A 88 11.52 8.67 0.41
C LEU A 88 11.61 7.86 -0.88
N TRP A 89 10.69 8.10 -1.82
CA TRP A 89 10.73 7.48 -3.14
C TRP A 89 12.05 7.75 -3.86
N ILE A 90 12.56 8.99 -3.79
CA ILE A 90 13.83 9.39 -4.40
C ILE A 90 15.02 8.84 -3.61
N GLU A 91 15.03 8.99 -2.29
CA GLU A 91 16.12 8.54 -1.40
C GLU A 91 16.38 7.04 -1.51
N HIS A 92 15.31 6.23 -1.64
CA HIS A 92 15.41 4.78 -1.80
C HIS A 92 15.46 4.32 -3.26
N ASN A 93 15.47 5.26 -4.22
CA ASN A 93 15.50 4.97 -5.65
C ASN A 93 14.34 4.04 -6.11
N TYR A 94 13.15 4.20 -5.56
CA TYR A 94 11.99 3.37 -5.90
C TYR A 94 11.49 3.59 -7.34
N GLY A 95 11.89 4.68 -7.99
CA GLY A 95 11.65 4.89 -9.43
C GLY A 95 12.17 3.74 -10.34
N GLN A 96 13.11 2.91 -9.85
CA GLN A 96 13.56 1.70 -10.55
C GLN A 96 12.47 0.62 -10.68
N TRP A 97 11.43 0.65 -9.85
CA TRP A 97 10.30 -0.27 -9.91
C TRP A 97 9.39 0.00 -11.11
N ILE A 98 9.53 1.18 -11.71
CA ILE A 98 8.73 1.66 -12.83
C ILE A 98 9.50 1.42 -14.12
N THR A 99 8.94 0.60 -14.97
CA THR A 99 9.51 0.21 -16.27
C THR A 99 8.94 1.00 -17.44
N ASP A 100 7.85 1.73 -17.21
CA ASP A 100 7.24 2.64 -18.17
C ASP A 100 8.23 3.74 -18.57
N MET A 101 8.42 3.90 -19.88
CA MET A 101 9.36 4.88 -20.46
C MET A 101 8.64 6.08 -21.08
N ASP A 102 7.30 6.10 -21.07
CA ASP A 102 6.52 7.14 -21.75
C ASP A 102 6.66 8.50 -21.06
N ASP A 103 7.05 8.52 -19.78
CA ASP A 103 7.30 9.75 -19.01
C ASP A 103 8.80 9.97 -18.72
N ALA A 104 9.62 9.90 -19.77
CA ALA A 104 11.08 10.14 -19.70
C ALA A 104 11.46 11.55 -19.17
N THR A 105 10.49 12.44 -19.06
CA THR A 105 10.68 13.82 -18.55
C THR A 105 10.54 13.92 -17.03
N GLU A 106 9.93 12.95 -16.37
CA GLU A 106 9.79 12.93 -14.91
C GLU A 106 10.90 12.10 -14.26
N SER A 107 11.82 12.75 -13.58
CA SER A 107 12.95 12.09 -12.92
C SER A 107 12.52 11.14 -11.79
N SER A 108 11.32 11.33 -11.19
CA SER A 108 10.84 10.54 -10.07
C SER A 108 9.98 9.34 -10.48
N LYS A 109 9.25 9.42 -11.58
CA LYS A 109 8.28 8.41 -12.05
C LYS A 109 7.19 8.02 -11.04
N ILE A 110 6.99 8.78 -9.97
CA ILE A 110 6.04 8.46 -8.90
C ILE A 110 4.59 8.52 -9.40
N ASN A 111 4.31 9.38 -10.39
CA ASN A 111 3.00 9.52 -11.03
C ASN A 111 2.82 8.60 -12.26
N SER A 112 3.67 7.58 -12.44
CA SER A 112 3.45 6.57 -13.47
C SER A 112 2.15 5.79 -13.20
N ILE A 113 1.45 5.43 -14.28
CA ILE A 113 0.26 4.57 -14.24
C ILE A 113 0.56 3.24 -13.55
N GLN A 114 1.81 2.74 -13.61
CA GLN A 114 2.26 1.53 -12.91
C GLN A 114 2.23 1.67 -11.37
N ASN A 115 2.22 2.90 -10.83
CA ASN A 115 2.13 3.15 -9.40
C ASN A 115 0.69 3.41 -8.93
N GLY A 116 -0.31 2.88 -9.61
CA GLY A 116 -1.68 3.09 -9.18
C GLY A 116 -2.71 2.20 -9.86
N PHE A 117 -3.94 2.30 -9.41
CA PHE A 117 -5.10 1.61 -9.95
C PHE A 117 -6.42 2.31 -9.57
N LEU A 118 -7.52 1.91 -10.24
CA LEU A 118 -8.83 2.50 -10.00
C LEU A 118 -9.57 1.77 -8.88
N LEU A 119 -9.98 2.51 -7.88
CA LEU A 119 -10.75 2.00 -6.75
C LEU A 119 -12.08 2.75 -6.59
N ARG A 120 -13.06 2.10 -5.96
CA ARG A 120 -14.21 2.82 -5.37
C ARG A 120 -13.74 3.57 -4.13
N GLU A 121 -14.35 4.73 -3.88
CA GLU A 121 -14.03 5.62 -2.77
C GLU A 121 -13.89 4.88 -1.42
N GLY A 122 -14.85 4.04 -1.04
CA GLY A 122 -14.77 3.28 0.21
C GLY A 122 -13.61 2.27 0.24
N VAL A 123 -13.30 1.64 -0.91
CA VAL A 123 -12.14 0.72 -1.01
C VAL A 123 -10.84 1.51 -0.98
N GLN A 124 -10.81 2.70 -1.60
CA GLN A 124 -9.65 3.58 -1.54
C GLN A 124 -9.35 4.01 -0.10
N GLN A 125 -10.37 4.43 0.66
CA GLN A 125 -10.18 4.81 2.06
C GLN A 125 -9.58 3.68 2.90
N MET A 126 -10.03 2.43 2.68
CA MET A 126 -9.44 1.25 3.34
C MET A 126 -7.99 1.03 2.89
N PHE A 127 -7.71 1.21 1.58
CA PHE A 127 -6.37 1.03 1.02
C PHE A 127 -5.41 2.10 1.54
N ASP A 128 -5.80 3.35 1.53
CA ASP A 128 -5.01 4.47 2.08
C ASP A 128 -4.79 4.34 3.59
N GLY A 129 -5.77 3.76 4.31
CA GLY A 129 -5.65 3.43 5.73
C GLY A 129 -4.87 2.15 6.03
N TYR A 130 -4.30 1.46 5.03
CA TYR A 130 -3.65 0.16 5.17
C TYR A 130 -4.54 -0.96 5.73
N LEU A 131 -5.86 -0.78 5.71
CA LEU A 131 -6.83 -1.78 6.18
C LEU A 131 -7.13 -2.87 5.14
N ILE A 132 -6.77 -2.63 3.88
CA ILE A 132 -6.82 -3.58 2.77
C ILE A 132 -5.56 -3.45 1.94
N SER A 133 -5.04 -4.57 1.44
CA SER A 133 -3.88 -4.59 0.56
C SER A 133 -3.90 -5.77 -0.38
N VAL A 134 -2.95 -5.81 -1.32
CA VAL A 134 -2.79 -6.91 -2.28
C VAL A 134 -1.42 -7.55 -2.08
N ASN A 135 -1.39 -8.88 -1.92
CA ASN A 135 -0.15 -9.65 -1.87
C ASN A 135 0.17 -10.21 -3.27
N PRO A 136 1.11 -9.62 -4.02
CA PRO A 136 1.47 -10.13 -5.35
C PRO A 136 2.13 -11.51 -5.30
N ASP A 137 2.80 -11.86 -4.20
CA ASP A 137 3.52 -13.13 -4.04
C ASP A 137 2.58 -14.31 -3.69
N ASP A 138 1.32 -14.02 -3.29
CA ASP A 138 0.25 -15.00 -3.11
C ASP A 138 -0.81 -14.87 -4.22
N GLY A 139 -0.37 -14.81 -5.47
CA GLY A 139 -1.24 -14.76 -6.64
C GLY A 139 -2.12 -13.50 -6.71
N TYR A 140 -1.62 -12.38 -6.22
CA TYR A 140 -2.34 -11.10 -6.14
C TYR A 140 -3.60 -11.16 -5.26
N LYS A 141 -3.53 -11.95 -4.20
CA LYS A 141 -4.61 -12.05 -3.23
C LYS A 141 -4.82 -10.73 -2.47
N VAL A 142 -6.05 -10.32 -2.38
CA VAL A 142 -6.51 -9.22 -1.52
C VAL A 142 -6.55 -9.71 -0.08
N VAL A 143 -6.00 -8.95 0.84
CA VAL A 143 -5.99 -9.21 2.27
C VAL A 143 -6.62 -8.03 3.00
N VAL A 144 -7.62 -8.30 3.82
CA VAL A 144 -8.28 -7.33 4.69
C VAL A 144 -7.74 -7.48 6.11
N PHE A 145 -7.28 -6.39 6.72
CA PHE A 145 -6.67 -6.35 8.05
C PHE A 145 -7.64 -5.91 9.14
N ASP A 146 -8.87 -5.60 8.78
CA ASP A 146 -9.97 -5.22 9.67
C ASP A 146 -11.19 -6.12 9.43
N THR A 147 -12.35 -5.75 9.95
CA THR A 147 -13.60 -6.48 9.70
C THR A 147 -14.00 -6.38 8.22
N ASP A 148 -14.06 -7.52 7.54
CA ASP A 148 -14.42 -7.61 6.13
C ASP A 148 -15.94 -7.64 5.95
N ILE A 149 -16.57 -6.47 5.93
CA ILE A 149 -18.03 -6.33 5.76
C ILE A 149 -18.46 -6.65 4.32
N ASP A 150 -17.62 -6.30 3.35
CA ASP A 150 -17.95 -6.37 1.92
C ASP A 150 -17.47 -7.67 1.23
N GLY A 151 -16.76 -8.54 1.96
CA GLY A 151 -16.23 -9.80 1.44
C GLY A 151 -15.13 -9.61 0.40
N TYR A 152 -14.17 -8.74 0.67
CA TYR A 152 -13.00 -8.51 -0.19
C TYR A 152 -11.86 -9.45 0.13
N ASP A 153 -11.77 -9.96 1.36
CA ASP A 153 -10.68 -10.84 1.77
C ASP A 153 -10.63 -12.12 0.93
N GLY A 154 -9.44 -12.48 0.50
CA GLY A 154 -9.22 -13.65 -0.34
C GLY A 154 -9.58 -13.48 -1.82
N ARG A 155 -10.14 -12.36 -2.25
CA ARG A 155 -10.32 -12.07 -3.68
C ARG A 155 -8.97 -11.92 -4.37
N ILE A 156 -8.99 -12.04 -5.69
CA ILE A 156 -7.80 -11.84 -6.52
C ILE A 156 -7.94 -10.48 -7.23
N LEU A 157 -6.88 -9.68 -7.20
CA LEU A 157 -6.82 -8.41 -7.94
C LEU A 157 -7.19 -8.64 -9.40
N ASP A 158 -8.00 -7.75 -9.98
CA ASP A 158 -8.46 -7.89 -11.37
C ASP A 158 -7.27 -7.98 -12.35
N PRO A 159 -7.30 -8.91 -13.30
CA PRO A 159 -6.22 -9.06 -14.27
C PRO A 159 -6.04 -7.86 -15.21
N VAL A 160 -7.01 -6.95 -15.32
CA VAL A 160 -6.94 -5.79 -16.21
C VAL A 160 -5.74 -4.89 -15.88
N CYS A 161 -5.44 -4.69 -14.59
CA CYS A 161 -4.34 -3.83 -14.15
C CYS A 161 -2.99 -4.56 -14.02
N ARG A 162 -2.94 -5.89 -14.16
CA ARG A 162 -1.74 -6.72 -13.96
C ARG A 162 -1.39 -7.58 -15.17
N ASN A 163 -1.81 -7.18 -16.37
CA ASN A 163 -1.46 -7.87 -17.60
C ASN A 163 0.00 -7.55 -17.97
N PRO A 164 0.93 -8.52 -17.96
CA PRO A 164 2.35 -8.25 -18.23
C PRO A 164 2.65 -7.84 -19.67
N ALA A 165 1.68 -7.98 -20.60
CA ALA A 165 1.79 -7.48 -21.96
C ALA A 165 1.44 -5.98 -22.08
N ASP A 166 0.86 -5.40 -21.04
CA ASP A 166 0.54 -3.97 -20.96
C ASP A 166 1.73 -3.23 -20.31
N PRO A 167 2.36 -2.26 -21.01
CA PRO A 167 3.44 -1.47 -20.41
C PRO A 167 3.00 -0.66 -19.18
N HIS A 168 1.69 -0.45 -19.01
CA HIS A 168 1.12 0.25 -17.89
C HIS A 168 0.64 -0.69 -16.75
N CYS A 169 0.97 -1.99 -16.79
CA CYS A 169 0.61 -2.92 -15.72
C CYS A 169 1.18 -2.44 -14.37
N VAL A 170 0.44 -2.68 -13.28
CA VAL A 170 0.88 -2.27 -11.93
C VAL A 170 2.24 -2.87 -11.58
N SER A 171 3.06 -2.11 -10.87
CA SER A 171 4.35 -2.57 -10.36
C SER A 171 4.14 -3.52 -9.18
N ASP A 172 4.65 -4.76 -9.31
CA ASP A 172 4.63 -5.74 -8.22
C ASP A 172 5.42 -5.25 -7.01
N GLU A 173 6.52 -4.50 -7.23
CA GLU A 173 7.32 -3.96 -6.14
C GLU A 173 6.56 -2.90 -5.35
N SER A 174 5.77 -2.04 -6.02
CA SER A 174 4.88 -1.09 -5.35
C SER A 174 3.81 -1.83 -4.52
N LEU A 175 3.22 -2.90 -5.05
CA LEU A 175 2.28 -3.73 -4.32
C LEU A 175 2.92 -4.42 -3.12
N ARG A 176 4.14 -4.98 -3.25
CA ARG A 176 4.90 -5.59 -2.13
C ARG A 176 5.18 -4.57 -1.04
N TRP A 177 5.57 -3.36 -1.45
CA TRP A 177 5.79 -2.28 -0.50
C TRP A 177 4.53 -1.95 0.28
N HIS A 178 3.41 -1.71 -0.40
CA HIS A 178 2.13 -1.40 0.24
C HIS A 178 1.66 -2.54 1.16
N PHE A 179 1.78 -3.79 0.71
CA PHE A 179 1.43 -4.95 1.52
C PHE A 179 2.26 -5.02 2.81
N ARG A 180 3.57 -4.78 2.73
CA ARG A 180 4.44 -4.71 3.92
C ARG A 180 4.02 -3.59 4.87
N GLN A 181 3.72 -2.41 4.34
CA GLN A 181 3.24 -1.30 5.17
C GLN A 181 1.92 -1.67 5.87
N SER A 182 1.00 -2.32 5.17
CA SER A 182 -0.26 -2.78 5.75
C SER A 182 -0.04 -3.80 6.86
N VAL A 183 0.86 -4.77 6.67
CA VAL A 183 1.23 -5.72 7.73
C VAL A 183 1.83 -4.99 8.93
N LEU A 184 2.77 -4.07 8.71
CA LEU A 184 3.41 -3.31 9.79
C LEU A 184 2.42 -2.45 10.56
N ALA A 185 1.52 -1.76 9.87
CA ALA A 185 0.50 -0.91 10.47
C ALA A 185 -0.41 -1.72 11.40
N ASN A 186 -0.86 -2.90 10.96
CA ASN A 186 -1.87 -3.68 11.69
C ASN A 186 -1.28 -4.63 12.74
N VAL A 187 -0.06 -5.12 12.56
CA VAL A 187 0.63 -5.93 13.59
C VAL A 187 1.03 -5.05 14.78
N ARG A 188 1.33 -3.77 14.57
CA ARG A 188 1.64 -2.83 15.66
C ARG A 188 0.43 -2.42 16.47
N GLY A 189 -0.77 -2.36 15.86
CA GLY A 189 -1.96 -1.72 16.43
C GLY A 189 -2.51 -2.30 17.74
N ALA A 190 -2.11 -3.51 18.16
CA ALA A 190 -2.56 -4.09 19.44
C ALA A 190 -1.58 -3.86 20.60
N GLY A 191 -0.42 -3.26 20.38
CA GLY A 191 0.63 -3.11 21.37
C GLY A 191 1.61 -1.99 21.06
N GLU A 192 1.20 -1.00 20.26
CA GLU A 192 2.09 0.14 19.99
C GLU A 192 2.39 0.89 21.28
N PRO A 193 3.67 0.97 21.68
CA PRO A 193 4.04 1.83 22.80
C PRO A 193 3.62 3.26 22.43
N ILE A 194 2.99 3.94 23.40
CA ILE A 194 2.78 5.39 23.30
C ILE A 194 4.15 6.02 23.02
N PHE A 195 4.22 7.04 22.18
CA PHE A 195 5.48 7.68 21.76
C PHE A 195 6.46 7.92 22.93
N GLU A 196 5.92 8.29 24.10
CA GLU A 196 6.69 8.49 25.32
C GLU A 196 7.36 7.23 25.86
N HIS A 197 6.85 6.04 25.53
CA HIS A 197 7.40 4.76 25.98
C HIS A 197 8.54 4.25 25.06
N ASP A 198 8.73 4.84 23.89
CA ASP A 198 9.82 4.48 22.97
C ASP A 198 11.19 4.96 23.48
N HIS A 199 11.20 5.80 24.50
CA HIS A 199 12.40 6.40 25.04
C HIS A 199 12.59 6.07 26.53
N PRO A 200 13.83 5.76 26.96
CA PRO A 200 14.11 5.55 28.37
C PRO A 200 13.75 6.78 29.21
N SER A 201 13.29 6.55 30.43
CA SER A 201 13.00 7.62 31.40
C SER A 201 14.20 8.55 31.58
N GLY A 202 13.96 9.86 31.44
CA GLY A 202 15.02 10.89 31.50
C GLY A 202 15.65 11.26 30.16
N THR A 203 15.19 10.69 29.05
CA THR A 203 15.60 11.12 27.70
C THR A 203 14.95 12.47 27.38
N ASP A 204 15.70 13.41 26.83
CA ASP A 204 15.14 14.63 26.25
C ASP A 204 14.41 14.25 24.96
N MET A 205 13.08 14.26 25.04
CA MET A 205 12.21 13.88 23.91
C MET A 205 12.32 14.88 22.76
N MET A 206 12.51 16.17 23.06
CA MET A 206 12.62 17.19 22.01
C MET A 206 13.88 16.98 21.16
N ASP A 207 15.01 16.64 21.77
CA ASP A 207 16.23 16.31 21.04
C ASP A 207 16.04 15.09 20.12
N LYS A 208 15.26 14.09 20.58
CA LYS A 208 14.96 12.90 19.77
C LYS A 208 13.98 13.19 18.63
N ILE A 209 12.94 13.99 18.88
CA ILE A 209 12.01 14.44 17.85
C ILE A 209 12.73 15.21 16.75
N LEU A 210 13.64 16.11 17.14
CA LEU A 210 14.41 16.94 16.22
C LEU A 210 15.52 16.16 15.50
N ALA A 211 15.93 15.00 16.02
CA ALA A 211 17.05 14.22 15.48
C ALA A 211 16.75 13.54 14.13
N SER A 212 15.49 13.30 13.81
CA SER A 212 15.11 12.72 12.52
C SER A 212 13.78 13.25 12.01
N LEU A 213 13.66 13.34 10.68
CA LEU A 213 12.41 13.76 10.03
C LEU A 213 11.26 12.81 10.36
N TYR A 214 11.53 11.50 10.42
CA TYR A 214 10.54 10.47 10.76
C TYR A 214 9.93 10.68 12.15
N THR A 215 10.74 11.00 13.16
CA THR A 215 10.25 11.26 14.51
C THR A 215 9.43 12.55 14.58
N GLN A 216 9.77 13.56 13.78
CA GLN A 216 8.98 14.80 13.66
C GLN A 216 7.61 14.52 13.02
N GLU A 217 7.57 13.84 11.87
CA GLU A 217 6.34 13.49 11.17
C GLU A 217 5.41 12.63 12.03
N ARG A 218 5.96 11.64 12.74
CA ARG A 218 5.19 10.82 13.67
C ARG A 218 4.60 11.66 14.80
N PHE A 219 5.38 12.51 15.42
CA PHE A 219 4.92 13.41 16.49
C PHE A 219 3.81 14.33 16.00
N GLU A 220 3.97 14.94 14.82
CA GLU A 220 2.97 15.81 14.20
C GLU A 220 1.68 15.05 13.87
N SER A 221 1.76 13.78 13.46
CA SER A 221 0.58 12.96 13.16
C SER A 221 -0.17 12.51 14.43
N GLU A 222 0.52 12.30 15.55
CA GLU A 222 -0.10 11.90 16.82
C GLU A 222 -0.66 13.10 17.63
N LEU A 223 -0.12 14.30 17.43
CA LEU A 223 -0.50 15.49 18.19
C LEU A 223 -2.01 15.83 18.08
N PRO A 224 -2.67 15.79 16.91
CA PRO A 224 -4.09 16.11 16.78
C PRO A 224 -5.02 15.15 17.52
N SER A 225 -4.59 13.90 17.77
CA SER A 225 -5.38 12.90 18.49
C SER A 225 -5.35 13.10 19.99
N ARG A 226 -4.50 14.00 20.52
CA ARG A 226 -4.28 14.27 21.94
C ARG A 226 -4.80 15.64 22.39
N LEU A 227 -5.26 16.47 21.44
CA LEU A 227 -5.89 17.77 21.70
C LEU A 227 -7.40 17.68 21.56
#